data_6cb8eef41e947449127f2dca0eda7c78
#
_entry.id   6cb8eef41e947449127f2dca0eda7c78
#
_cell.length_a   1.000
_cell.length_b   1.000
_cell.length_c   1.000
_cell.angle_alpha   90.00
_cell.angle_beta   90.00
_cell.angle_gamma   90.00
#
_symmetry.space_group_name_H-M   'P 1'
#
loop_
_entity.id
_entity.type
_entity.pdbx_description
1 polymer ?
#
loop_
_entity_poly.entity_id
_entity_poly.type
_entity_poly.pdbx_seq_one_letter_code
_entity_poly.pdbx_strand_id
1 'polypeptide(L)'
;MTMTKFSRINKQREEITMRVLEDMEKGGNEWKKPWVEASPLPPHNPVSGTQYSGRNFLYTYVYGMMRGYADPRWATEKQIKEMGWKIPENLQNGRGGINDELGVGIEHWGMYAYIPRVKKDGTPLTDKGGTQKFTRVRAVKENGVWGCYRKGDNGKYEFEQLPSGVHPHPECDRYFKVFNLSLIEGVPPLPVPDLAPNDDIEVGLLADDVIASSRCEVFEGSTDGAYYNFVNDKISVPSREAFNSNSSFLASLLHEMGHSTALALDRQMTGDMRSKEYAHEEIVAELSSIFSSVDLAVKAETDPEAAGYCEHVAYLEFWKGRLDSVAGTDEYEATKEELCDDFFAAASQASQATDFIIDRYEQEVGHPAAGKEIVQKLDMPEKTEQEDRVGRSLSHKKETARDASAHMQGDRADLVNMRDENAIGA
;
A
#
# COMPACT_ATOMS: atom_id res chain seq x y z
N MET A 1 -0.30 -15.13 28.93
CA MET A 1 -1.36 -15.30 27.93
C MET A 1 -0.72 -15.14 26.55
N THR A 2 -0.80 -16.14 25.66
CA THR A 2 -0.18 -16.03 24.32
C THR A 2 -1.08 -15.16 23.45
N MET A 3 -0.58 -13.99 23.05
CA MET A 3 -1.32 -13.09 22.16
C MET A 3 -1.68 -13.80 20.85
N THR A 4 -2.90 -13.64 20.37
CA THR A 4 -3.31 -14.12 19.05
C THR A 4 -2.56 -13.38 17.95
N LYS A 5 -2.47 -13.94 16.73
CA LYS A 5 -1.85 -13.23 15.58
C LYS A 5 -2.55 -11.89 15.30
N PHE A 6 -3.85 -11.85 15.43
CA PHE A 6 -4.68 -10.64 15.27
C PHE A 6 -4.32 -9.56 16.30
N SER A 7 -4.19 -9.93 17.57
CA SER A 7 -3.79 -9.00 18.64
C SER A 7 -2.38 -8.41 18.40
N ARG A 8 -1.46 -9.15 17.78
CA ARG A 8 -0.11 -8.65 17.46
C ARG A 8 -0.12 -7.63 16.32
N ILE A 9 -0.94 -7.83 15.32
CA ILE A 9 -1.09 -6.87 14.20
C ILE A 9 -1.71 -5.57 14.69
N ASN A 10 -2.74 -5.63 15.52
CA ASN A 10 -3.34 -4.42 16.08
C ASN A 10 -2.34 -3.63 16.93
N LYS A 11 -1.55 -4.32 17.76
CA LYS A 11 -0.47 -3.67 18.50
C LYS A 11 0.58 -3.02 17.57
N GLN A 12 0.97 -3.69 16.49
CA GLN A 12 1.89 -3.14 15.51
C GLN A 12 1.32 -1.91 14.79
N ARG A 13 0.03 -1.93 14.42
CA ARG A 13 -0.66 -0.78 13.85
C ARG A 13 -0.63 0.41 14.80
N GLU A 14 -0.98 0.17 16.07
CA GLU A 14 -0.92 1.18 17.11
C GLU A 14 0.49 1.77 17.27
N GLU A 15 1.53 0.94 17.39
CA GLU A 15 2.92 1.39 17.50
C GLU A 15 3.35 2.27 16.31
N ILE A 16 2.98 1.90 15.09
CA ILE A 16 3.30 2.67 13.88
C ILE A 16 2.53 3.99 13.86
N THR A 17 1.22 3.96 14.08
CA THR A 17 0.37 5.17 14.03
C THR A 17 0.79 6.18 15.08
N MET A 18 0.95 5.72 16.33
CA MET A 18 1.36 6.61 17.42
C MET A 18 2.76 7.17 17.21
N ARG A 19 3.67 6.39 16.64
CA ARG A 19 5.01 6.89 16.33
C ARG A 19 5.00 7.96 15.24
N VAL A 20 4.23 7.76 14.17
CA VAL A 20 4.07 8.76 13.11
C VAL A 20 3.48 10.05 13.69
N LEU A 21 2.45 9.95 14.51
CA LEU A 21 1.83 11.11 15.16
C LEU A 21 2.80 11.86 16.09
N GLU A 22 3.58 11.12 16.90
CA GLU A 22 4.62 11.71 17.76
C GLU A 22 5.72 12.41 16.96
N ASP A 23 6.13 11.81 15.85
CA ASP A 23 7.18 12.40 15.01
C ASP A 23 6.66 13.65 14.29
N MET A 24 5.40 13.67 13.84
CA MET A 24 4.72 14.88 13.33
C MET A 24 4.67 15.99 14.39
N GLU A 25 4.32 15.65 15.63
CA GLU A 25 4.25 16.61 16.73
C GLU A 25 5.62 17.20 17.09
N LYS A 26 6.67 16.38 17.16
CA LYS A 26 8.02 16.82 17.49
C LYS A 26 8.61 17.72 16.41
N GLY A 27 8.28 17.46 15.14
CA GLY A 27 8.79 18.24 14.02
C GLY A 27 8.07 19.57 13.83
N GLY A 28 6.82 19.68 14.25
CA GLY A 28 6.00 20.87 13.99
C GLY A 28 6.08 21.30 12.53
N ASN A 29 6.22 22.59 12.26
CA ASN A 29 6.38 23.13 10.90
C ASN A 29 7.74 22.76 10.24
N GLU A 30 8.72 22.32 11.04
CA GLU A 30 10.03 21.86 10.56
C GLU A 30 10.12 20.34 10.53
N TRP A 31 8.98 19.64 10.58
CA TRP A 31 8.95 18.18 10.58
C TRP A 31 9.61 17.64 9.30
N LYS A 32 10.84 17.17 9.49
CA LYS A 32 11.50 16.40 8.43
C LYS A 32 10.88 15.03 8.42
N LYS A 33 10.09 14.76 7.39
CA LYS A 33 9.44 13.48 7.18
C LYS A 33 10.48 12.37 7.35
N PRO A 34 10.30 11.42 8.28
CA PRO A 34 11.33 10.42 8.57
C PRO A 34 11.69 9.55 7.35
N TRP A 35 10.83 9.53 6.33
CA TRP A 35 11.05 8.80 5.07
C TRP A 35 12.01 9.49 4.10
N VAL A 36 12.43 10.73 4.32
CA VAL A 36 13.47 11.39 3.50
C VAL A 36 14.82 10.67 3.59
N GLU A 37 15.09 10.00 4.71
CA GLU A 37 16.32 9.20 4.91
C GLU A 37 16.16 7.72 4.51
N ALA A 38 14.96 7.29 4.15
CA ALA A 38 14.71 5.91 3.74
C ALA A 38 15.24 5.63 2.31
N SER A 39 15.23 4.35 1.94
CA SER A 39 15.54 3.96 0.56
C SER A 39 14.56 4.62 -0.42
N PRO A 40 15.00 5.19 -1.53
CA PRO A 40 14.12 5.69 -2.58
C PRO A 40 13.46 4.55 -3.38
N LEU A 41 13.72 3.29 -3.03
CA LEU A 41 13.17 2.12 -3.71
C LEU A 41 11.99 1.52 -2.95
N PRO A 42 10.99 1.00 -3.66
CA PRO A 42 9.83 0.37 -3.05
C PRO A 42 10.22 -0.81 -2.16
N PRO A 43 9.61 -0.93 -0.97
CA PRO A 43 9.81 -2.12 -0.15
C PRO A 43 9.26 -3.35 -0.87
N HIS A 44 10.07 -4.39 -0.97
CA HIS A 44 9.74 -5.59 -1.75
C HIS A 44 10.31 -6.87 -1.17
N ASN A 45 9.79 -7.99 -1.62
CA ASN A 45 10.30 -9.32 -1.30
C ASN A 45 11.04 -9.88 -2.52
N PRO A 46 12.38 -9.93 -2.51
CA PRO A 46 13.15 -10.34 -3.69
C PRO A 46 13.02 -11.83 -4.02
N VAL A 47 12.53 -12.65 -3.08
CA VAL A 47 12.36 -14.11 -3.31
C VAL A 47 11.03 -14.40 -4.02
N SER A 48 9.99 -13.62 -3.75
CA SER A 48 8.68 -13.78 -4.39
C SER A 48 8.42 -12.80 -5.53
N GLY A 49 9.24 -11.75 -5.67
CA GLY A 49 9.00 -10.64 -6.59
C GLY A 49 7.81 -9.77 -6.17
N THR A 50 7.40 -9.81 -4.90
CA THR A 50 6.26 -9.04 -4.42
C THR A 50 6.71 -7.66 -3.98
N GLN A 51 6.30 -6.61 -4.67
CA GLN A 51 6.37 -5.24 -4.18
C GLN A 51 5.24 -5.03 -3.16
N TYR A 52 5.56 -4.44 -2.01
CA TYR A 52 4.57 -4.13 -0.99
C TYR A 52 3.87 -2.83 -1.33
N SER A 53 2.55 -2.79 -1.13
CA SER A 53 1.70 -1.63 -1.37
C SER A 53 0.73 -1.40 -0.21
N GLY A 54 0.12 -0.23 -0.13
CA GLY A 54 -0.87 0.12 0.88
C GLY A 54 -0.37 -0.12 2.30
N ARG A 55 -1.14 -0.87 3.08
CA ARG A 55 -0.81 -1.18 4.48
C ARG A 55 0.53 -1.91 4.62
N ASN A 56 0.86 -2.83 3.71
CA ASN A 56 2.12 -3.55 3.76
C ASN A 56 3.32 -2.65 3.42
N PHE A 57 3.13 -1.66 2.55
CA PHE A 57 4.13 -0.61 2.34
C PHE A 57 4.40 0.12 3.66
N LEU A 58 3.37 0.62 4.32
CA LEU A 58 3.52 1.29 5.61
C LEU A 58 4.22 0.42 6.66
N TYR A 59 3.80 -0.84 6.78
CA TYR A 59 4.42 -1.75 7.75
C TYR A 59 5.92 -1.91 7.50
N THR A 60 6.33 -2.16 6.27
CA THR A 60 7.74 -2.41 5.96
C THR A 60 8.56 -1.12 5.90
N TYR A 61 8.02 -0.08 5.30
CA TYR A 61 8.70 1.19 5.10
C TYR A 61 8.89 1.95 6.43
N VAL A 62 7.78 2.21 7.15
CA VAL A 62 7.84 2.95 8.43
C VAL A 62 8.59 2.16 9.50
N TYR A 63 8.34 0.85 9.60
CA TYR A 63 9.07 0.01 10.56
C TYR A 63 10.57 -0.04 10.24
N GLY A 64 10.93 -0.11 8.95
CA GLY A 64 12.32 -0.05 8.50
C GLY A 64 13.00 1.24 8.95
N MET A 65 12.35 2.37 8.75
CA MET A 65 12.84 3.68 9.21
C MET A 65 13.02 3.74 10.73
N MET A 66 12.00 3.31 11.49
CA MET A 66 12.06 3.28 12.97
C MET A 66 13.22 2.45 13.50
N ARG A 67 13.71 1.49 12.72
CA ARG A 67 14.83 0.60 13.04
C ARG A 67 16.16 1.00 12.38
N GLY A 68 16.16 2.02 11.52
CA GLY A 68 17.35 2.44 10.76
C GLY A 68 17.75 1.46 9.67
N TYR A 69 16.82 0.69 9.11
CA TYR A 69 17.08 -0.23 8.00
C TYR A 69 17.05 0.52 6.67
N ALA A 70 18.18 0.58 6.00
CA ALA A 70 18.29 1.22 4.68
C ALA A 70 17.98 0.29 3.50
N ASP A 71 17.91 -1.03 3.72
CA ASP A 71 17.62 -2.00 2.67
C ASP A 71 16.10 -2.11 2.43
N PRO A 72 15.58 -1.90 1.21
CA PRO A 72 14.15 -2.00 0.93
C PRO A 72 13.65 -3.45 0.86
N ARG A 73 14.54 -4.44 0.96
CA ARG A 73 14.21 -5.86 0.76
C ARG A 73 13.82 -6.54 2.07
N TRP A 74 12.74 -7.32 1.99
CA TRP A 74 12.17 -8.05 3.12
C TRP A 74 11.82 -9.48 2.74
N ALA A 75 12.09 -10.45 3.62
CA ALA A 75 11.75 -11.84 3.39
C ALA A 75 11.25 -12.53 4.67
N THR A 76 10.47 -13.59 4.49
CA THR A 76 10.10 -14.47 5.62
C THR A 76 11.30 -15.31 6.05
N GLU A 77 11.32 -15.75 7.32
CA GLU A 77 12.39 -16.65 7.82
C GLU A 77 12.51 -17.91 6.97
N LYS A 78 11.39 -18.43 6.46
CA LYS A 78 11.40 -19.60 5.57
C LYS A 78 12.14 -19.31 4.28
N GLN A 79 11.88 -18.18 3.64
CA GLN A 79 12.56 -17.77 2.40
C GLN A 79 14.06 -17.53 2.63
N ILE A 80 14.43 -16.88 3.74
CA ILE A 80 15.83 -16.67 4.13
C ILE A 80 16.59 -18.01 4.19
N LYS A 81 16.00 -19.02 4.83
CA LYS A 81 16.59 -20.36 4.94
C LYS A 81 16.62 -21.09 3.57
N GLU A 82 15.59 -20.99 2.76
CA GLU A 82 15.50 -21.60 1.43
C GLU A 82 16.52 -21.00 0.46
N MET A 83 16.87 -19.73 0.61
CA MET A 83 17.91 -19.06 -0.16
C MET A 83 19.35 -19.39 0.33
N GLY A 84 19.48 -20.13 1.43
CA GLY A 84 20.75 -20.43 2.06
C GLY A 84 21.41 -19.23 2.75
N TRP A 85 20.68 -18.15 2.97
CA TRP A 85 21.16 -16.99 3.71
C TRP A 85 21.23 -17.30 5.19
N LYS A 86 22.18 -16.69 5.88
CA LYS A 86 22.49 -17.03 7.28
C LYS A 86 21.95 -15.98 8.25
N ILE A 87 21.24 -16.46 9.26
CA ILE A 87 20.76 -15.63 10.38
C ILE A 87 21.93 -15.52 11.39
N PRO A 88 22.44 -14.30 11.67
CA PRO A 88 23.50 -14.09 12.67
C PRO A 88 23.09 -14.65 14.04
N GLU A 89 24.04 -15.24 14.78
CA GLU A 89 23.77 -15.89 16.07
C GLU A 89 23.15 -14.95 17.11
N ASN A 90 23.61 -13.69 17.14
CA ASN A 90 23.08 -12.66 18.04
C ASN A 90 21.65 -12.20 17.73
N LEU A 91 21.13 -12.53 16.54
CA LEU A 91 19.76 -12.24 16.12
C LEU A 91 18.82 -13.46 16.23
N GLN A 92 19.38 -14.61 16.63
CA GLN A 92 18.58 -15.82 16.76
C GLN A 92 17.78 -15.81 18.08
N ASN A 93 16.58 -16.39 17.99
CA ASN A 93 15.84 -16.79 19.18
C ASN A 93 16.40 -18.12 19.73
N GLY A 94 16.00 -18.52 20.94
CA GLY A 94 16.45 -19.76 21.59
C GLY A 94 16.09 -21.08 20.87
N ARG A 95 15.50 -21.00 19.66
CA ARG A 95 15.12 -22.15 18.81
C ARG A 95 15.83 -22.12 17.45
N GLY A 96 16.81 -21.26 17.25
CA GLY A 96 17.58 -21.13 16.00
C GLY A 96 16.84 -20.42 14.86
N GLY A 97 15.68 -19.80 15.13
CA GLY A 97 15.00 -18.88 14.24
C GLY A 97 15.38 -17.42 14.53
N ILE A 98 14.91 -16.48 13.71
CA ILE A 98 15.10 -15.04 13.97
C ILE A 98 14.26 -14.61 15.19
N ASN A 99 14.78 -13.68 15.99
CA ASN A 99 14.01 -13.06 17.05
C ASN A 99 12.80 -12.33 16.46
N ASP A 100 11.61 -12.69 16.91
CA ASP A 100 10.32 -12.19 16.44
C ASP A 100 10.18 -10.66 16.53
N GLU A 101 10.88 -10.01 17.45
CA GLU A 101 10.85 -8.55 17.66
C GLU A 101 11.60 -7.76 16.57
N LEU A 102 12.42 -8.45 15.77
CA LEU A 102 13.17 -7.84 14.66
C LEU A 102 12.37 -7.82 13.35
N GLY A 103 11.23 -8.48 13.32
CA GLY A 103 10.40 -8.58 12.14
C GLY A 103 9.08 -7.82 12.26
N VAL A 104 8.53 -7.47 11.12
CA VAL A 104 7.22 -6.82 10.99
C VAL A 104 6.19 -7.77 10.40
N GLY A 105 4.96 -7.70 10.88
CA GLY A 105 3.84 -8.48 10.32
C GLY A 105 3.32 -7.82 9.05
N ILE A 106 3.06 -8.62 8.01
CA ILE A 106 2.38 -8.19 6.79
C ILE A 106 1.09 -8.96 6.60
N GLU A 107 0.13 -8.34 5.94
CA GLU A 107 -1.19 -8.87 5.66
C GLU A 107 -1.22 -9.48 4.25
N HIS A 108 -1.82 -10.66 4.15
CA HIS A 108 -2.13 -11.27 2.85
C HIS A 108 -3.64 -11.21 2.66
N TRP A 109 -4.06 -10.52 1.62
CA TRP A 109 -5.45 -10.36 1.27
C TRP A 109 -5.83 -11.24 0.09
N GLY A 110 -7.03 -11.79 0.12
CA GLY A 110 -7.59 -12.56 -0.98
C GLY A 110 -9.05 -12.18 -1.19
N MET A 111 -9.55 -12.44 -2.40
CA MET A 111 -10.99 -12.31 -2.67
C MET A 111 -11.69 -13.56 -2.18
N TYR A 112 -12.77 -13.40 -1.44
CA TYR A 112 -13.56 -14.50 -0.90
C TYR A 112 -15.05 -14.28 -1.14
N ALA A 113 -15.76 -15.37 -1.36
CA ALA A 113 -17.20 -15.37 -1.48
C ALA A 113 -17.81 -16.39 -0.52
N TYR A 114 -19.02 -16.11 -0.06
CA TYR A 114 -19.80 -16.97 0.84
C TYR A 114 -20.99 -17.53 0.08
N ILE A 115 -20.86 -18.79 -0.35
CA ILE A 115 -21.90 -19.49 -1.09
C ILE A 115 -22.90 -20.10 -0.11
N PRO A 116 -24.20 -19.74 -0.18
CA PRO A 116 -25.22 -20.34 0.67
C PRO A 116 -25.26 -21.87 0.52
N ARG A 117 -25.28 -22.59 1.63
CA ARG A 117 -25.44 -24.05 1.61
C ARG A 117 -26.91 -24.39 1.56
N VAL A 118 -27.25 -25.30 0.66
CA VAL A 118 -28.62 -25.82 0.50
C VAL A 118 -28.66 -27.33 0.72
N LYS A 119 -29.79 -27.85 1.13
CA LYS A 119 -30.06 -29.28 1.18
C LYS A 119 -30.32 -29.82 -0.25
N LYS A 120 -30.46 -31.15 -0.40
CA LYS A 120 -30.74 -31.78 -1.69
C LYS A 120 -32.06 -31.33 -2.31
N ASP A 121 -33.00 -30.88 -1.50
CA ASP A 121 -34.31 -30.38 -1.91
C ASP A 121 -34.32 -28.89 -2.25
N GLY A 122 -33.13 -28.21 -2.24
CA GLY A 122 -32.98 -26.79 -2.52
C GLY A 122 -33.26 -25.88 -1.32
N THR A 123 -33.71 -26.40 -0.18
CA THR A 123 -33.98 -25.59 0.99
C THR A 123 -32.68 -25.12 1.69
N PRO A 124 -32.65 -23.91 2.30
CA PRO A 124 -31.50 -23.44 3.01
C PRO A 124 -31.03 -24.40 4.11
N LEU A 125 -29.73 -24.65 4.18
CA LEU A 125 -29.13 -25.37 5.30
C LEU A 125 -28.82 -24.39 6.43
N THR A 126 -29.47 -24.55 7.57
CA THR A 126 -29.31 -23.69 8.75
C THR A 126 -28.55 -24.40 9.87
N ASP A 127 -28.05 -23.65 10.83
CA ASP A 127 -27.54 -24.16 12.11
C ASP A 127 -28.70 -24.44 13.09
N LYS A 128 -28.36 -24.81 14.35
CA LYS A 128 -29.36 -25.08 15.40
C LYS A 128 -30.15 -23.84 15.84
N GLY A 129 -29.64 -22.63 15.54
CA GLY A 129 -30.28 -21.35 15.83
C GLY A 129 -31.11 -20.79 14.65
N GLY A 130 -31.21 -21.53 13.52
CA GLY A 130 -31.93 -21.09 12.34
C GLY A 130 -31.10 -20.21 11.38
N THR A 131 -29.83 -19.94 11.66
CA THR A 131 -28.96 -19.12 10.83
C THR A 131 -28.48 -19.87 9.60
N GLN A 132 -28.61 -19.27 8.39
CA GLN A 132 -28.13 -19.83 7.13
C GLN A 132 -26.65 -20.19 7.21
N LYS A 133 -26.28 -21.37 6.75
CA LYS A 133 -24.88 -21.79 6.61
C LYS A 133 -24.33 -21.44 5.24
N PHE A 134 -23.06 -21.04 5.23
CA PHE A 134 -22.32 -20.69 4.01
C PHE A 134 -21.08 -21.56 3.86
N THR A 135 -20.62 -21.70 2.63
CA THR A 135 -19.30 -22.24 2.32
C THR A 135 -18.43 -21.06 1.86
N ARG A 136 -17.38 -20.74 2.63
CA ARG A 136 -16.38 -19.76 2.24
C ARG A 136 -15.50 -20.38 1.15
N VAL A 137 -15.37 -19.69 0.03
CA VAL A 137 -14.51 -20.07 -1.10
C VAL A 137 -13.58 -18.92 -1.46
N ARG A 138 -12.39 -19.24 -1.93
CA ARG A 138 -11.52 -18.23 -2.54
C ARG A 138 -12.06 -17.94 -3.93
N ALA A 139 -12.41 -16.69 -4.17
CA ALA A 139 -12.91 -16.24 -5.46
C ALA A 139 -11.74 -15.88 -6.37
N VAL A 140 -11.86 -16.23 -7.64
CA VAL A 140 -10.94 -15.86 -8.72
C VAL A 140 -11.76 -15.36 -9.89
N LYS A 141 -11.20 -14.48 -10.70
CA LYS A 141 -11.87 -13.95 -11.89
C LYS A 141 -11.21 -14.54 -13.13
N GLU A 142 -11.99 -15.19 -14.00
CA GLU A 142 -11.54 -15.74 -15.27
C GLU A 142 -12.41 -15.19 -16.39
N ASN A 143 -11.80 -14.63 -17.42
CA ASN A 143 -12.49 -14.03 -18.57
C ASN A 143 -13.62 -13.05 -18.16
N GLY A 144 -13.35 -12.22 -17.13
CA GLY A 144 -14.33 -11.25 -16.63
C GLY A 144 -15.37 -11.81 -15.65
N VAL A 145 -15.38 -13.12 -15.38
CA VAL A 145 -16.38 -13.80 -14.56
C VAL A 145 -15.79 -14.24 -13.23
N TRP A 146 -16.47 -13.91 -12.13
CA TRP A 146 -16.09 -14.39 -10.81
C TRP A 146 -16.51 -15.84 -10.57
N GLY A 147 -15.59 -16.66 -10.10
CA GLY A 147 -15.79 -18.07 -9.80
C GLY A 147 -14.87 -18.56 -8.68
N CYS A 148 -14.88 -19.86 -8.46
CA CYS A 148 -13.96 -20.54 -7.57
C CYS A 148 -13.58 -21.90 -8.17
N TYR A 149 -12.40 -22.40 -7.78
CA TYR A 149 -12.00 -23.75 -8.15
C TYR A 149 -12.55 -24.77 -7.16
N ARG A 150 -13.30 -25.74 -7.67
CA ARG A 150 -13.79 -26.89 -6.92
C ARG A 150 -13.22 -28.19 -7.45
N LYS A 151 -12.99 -29.13 -6.55
CA LYS A 151 -12.51 -30.45 -6.90
C LYS A 151 -13.70 -31.28 -7.43
N GLY A 152 -13.65 -31.62 -8.72
CA GLY A 152 -14.64 -32.50 -9.37
C GLY A 152 -14.46 -33.98 -8.98
N ASP A 153 -15.41 -34.82 -9.42
CA ASP A 153 -15.41 -36.25 -9.17
C ASP A 153 -14.19 -36.98 -9.78
N ASN A 154 -13.61 -36.39 -10.82
CA ASN A 154 -12.37 -36.85 -11.46
C ASN A 154 -11.10 -36.49 -10.67
N GLY A 155 -11.25 -35.82 -9.53
CA GLY A 155 -10.14 -35.38 -8.67
C GLY A 155 -9.40 -34.13 -9.15
N LYS A 156 -9.77 -33.56 -10.31
CA LYS A 156 -9.20 -32.30 -10.83
C LYS A 156 -9.97 -31.09 -10.29
N TYR A 157 -9.29 -29.97 -10.21
CA TYR A 157 -9.93 -28.70 -9.89
C TYR A 157 -10.50 -28.09 -11.16
N GLU A 158 -11.78 -27.72 -11.11
CA GLU A 158 -12.53 -27.12 -12.20
C GLU A 158 -13.06 -25.75 -11.75
N PHE A 159 -13.03 -24.78 -12.66
CA PHE A 159 -13.59 -23.47 -12.41
C PHE A 159 -15.11 -23.55 -12.40
N GLU A 160 -15.72 -23.05 -11.35
CA GLU A 160 -17.17 -22.95 -11.19
C GLU A 160 -17.53 -21.48 -10.95
N GLN A 161 -18.40 -20.92 -11.79
CA GLN A 161 -18.86 -19.54 -11.62
C GLN A 161 -19.60 -19.38 -10.30
N LEU A 162 -19.44 -18.24 -9.63
CA LEU A 162 -20.20 -17.92 -8.42
C LEU A 162 -21.69 -17.86 -8.73
N PRO A 163 -22.56 -18.36 -7.82
CA PRO A 163 -24.00 -18.25 -7.98
C PRO A 163 -24.45 -16.79 -8.12
N SER A 164 -25.53 -16.57 -8.86
CA SER A 164 -26.14 -15.24 -8.99
C SER A 164 -26.44 -14.62 -7.62
N GLY A 165 -26.10 -13.35 -7.44
CA GLY A 165 -26.25 -12.63 -6.18
C GLY A 165 -25.16 -12.92 -5.13
N VAL A 166 -24.16 -13.76 -5.44
CA VAL A 166 -22.98 -13.96 -4.59
C VAL A 166 -21.84 -13.11 -5.13
N HIS A 167 -21.44 -12.11 -4.37
CA HIS A 167 -20.36 -11.20 -4.71
C HIS A 167 -19.11 -11.49 -3.87
N PRO A 168 -17.91 -11.51 -4.47
CA PRO A 168 -16.67 -11.62 -3.72
C PRO A 168 -16.33 -10.31 -3.03
N HIS A 169 -15.64 -10.42 -1.91
CA HIS A 169 -15.12 -9.28 -1.17
C HIS A 169 -13.70 -9.57 -0.67
N PRO A 170 -12.86 -8.55 -0.46
CA PRO A 170 -11.52 -8.73 0.04
C PRO A 170 -11.55 -9.11 1.53
N GLU A 171 -10.74 -10.10 1.89
CA GLU A 171 -10.51 -10.49 3.29
C GLU A 171 -9.01 -10.70 3.54
N CYS A 172 -8.53 -10.24 4.69
CA CYS A 172 -7.22 -10.65 5.18
C CYS A 172 -7.28 -12.10 5.68
N ASP A 173 -6.69 -13.02 4.94
CA ASP A 173 -6.75 -14.45 5.25
C ASP A 173 -5.52 -14.97 5.98
N ARG A 174 -4.39 -14.29 5.88
CA ARG A 174 -3.14 -14.68 6.51
C ARG A 174 -2.29 -13.48 6.91
N TYR A 175 -1.48 -13.72 7.93
CA TYR A 175 -0.42 -12.81 8.36
C TYR A 175 0.92 -13.52 8.25
N PHE A 176 1.89 -12.86 7.66
CA PHE A 176 3.27 -13.31 7.60
C PHE A 176 4.15 -12.37 8.38
N LYS A 177 5.22 -12.89 8.96
CA LYS A 177 6.29 -12.07 9.51
C LYS A 177 7.44 -12.03 8.50
N VAL A 178 7.89 -10.82 8.19
CA VAL A 178 9.03 -10.58 7.32
C VAL A 178 10.11 -9.83 8.09
N PHE A 179 11.35 -10.04 7.68
CA PHE A 179 12.55 -9.48 8.28
C PHE A 179 13.33 -8.73 7.23
N ASN A 180 13.90 -7.60 7.62
CA ASN A 180 14.72 -6.81 6.73
C ASN A 180 16.01 -7.55 6.36
N LEU A 181 16.39 -7.55 5.08
CA LEU A 181 17.54 -8.31 4.61
C LEU A 181 18.88 -7.65 4.97
N SER A 182 18.92 -6.41 5.42
CA SER A 182 20.13 -5.82 6.02
C SER A 182 20.59 -6.52 7.29
N LEU A 183 19.71 -7.29 7.93
CA LEU A 183 20.00 -8.09 9.13
C LEU A 183 20.62 -9.45 8.83
N ILE A 184 20.69 -9.87 7.57
CA ILE A 184 20.92 -11.25 7.16
C ILE A 184 22.26 -11.34 6.41
N GLU A 185 23.11 -12.32 6.79
CA GLU A 185 24.38 -12.56 6.14
C GLU A 185 24.21 -13.37 4.85
N GLY A 186 25.05 -13.08 3.84
CA GLY A 186 25.07 -13.78 2.56
C GLY A 186 24.01 -13.28 1.57
N VAL A 187 23.24 -12.26 1.93
CA VAL A 187 22.37 -11.57 0.99
C VAL A 187 23.23 -10.79 -0.01
N PRO A 188 23.01 -10.94 -1.34
CA PRO A 188 23.74 -10.16 -2.32
C PRO A 188 23.60 -8.65 -2.05
N PRO A 189 24.65 -7.85 -2.29
CA PRO A 189 24.53 -6.40 -2.20
C PRO A 189 23.34 -5.89 -3.01
N LEU A 190 22.69 -4.85 -2.50
CA LEU A 190 21.66 -4.17 -3.30
C LEU A 190 22.40 -3.50 -4.47
N PRO A 191 22.11 -3.86 -5.72
CA PRO A 191 22.70 -3.13 -6.83
C PRO A 191 22.18 -1.68 -6.76
N VAL A 192 23.09 -0.72 -6.85
CA VAL A 192 22.72 0.69 -7.02
C VAL A 192 22.41 0.87 -8.49
N PRO A 193 21.16 1.10 -8.86
CA PRO A 193 20.80 1.15 -10.28
C PRO A 193 21.16 2.51 -10.88
N ASP A 194 21.65 2.49 -12.11
CA ASP A 194 21.78 3.69 -12.97
C ASP A 194 20.42 4.25 -13.45
N LEU A 195 19.31 3.76 -12.93
CA LEU A 195 17.95 4.09 -13.38
C LEU A 195 17.24 5.13 -12.52
N ALA A 196 17.75 5.40 -11.32
CA ALA A 196 17.19 6.47 -10.50
C ALA A 196 17.66 7.83 -11.04
N PRO A 197 16.80 8.87 -11.04
CA PRO A 197 17.25 10.23 -11.35
C PRO A 197 18.45 10.60 -10.48
N ASN A 198 19.58 10.93 -11.11
CA ASN A 198 20.85 11.13 -10.41
C ASN A 198 21.09 12.58 -10.00
N ASP A 199 20.36 13.51 -10.61
CA ASP A 199 20.50 14.93 -10.31
C ASP A 199 19.17 15.68 -10.42
N ASP A 200 19.19 16.92 -9.96
CA ASP A 200 18.01 17.79 -9.94
C ASP A 200 17.43 18.09 -11.33
N ILE A 201 18.26 18.07 -12.39
CA ILE A 201 17.81 18.29 -13.77
C ILE A 201 16.99 17.09 -14.24
N GLU A 202 17.44 15.85 -13.98
CA GLU A 202 16.70 14.64 -14.33
C GLU A 202 15.37 14.57 -13.59
N VAL A 203 15.33 14.97 -12.30
CA VAL A 203 14.07 15.08 -11.55
C VAL A 203 13.16 16.15 -12.15
N GLY A 204 13.71 17.25 -12.65
CA GLY A 204 12.95 18.30 -13.36
C GLY A 204 12.29 17.78 -14.63
N LEU A 205 12.99 16.99 -15.45
CA LEU A 205 12.45 16.34 -16.66
C LEU A 205 11.36 15.31 -16.30
N LEU A 206 11.61 14.52 -15.26
CA LEU A 206 10.60 13.60 -14.74
C LEU A 206 9.32 14.33 -14.29
N ALA A 207 9.45 15.50 -13.65
CA ALA A 207 8.30 16.31 -13.27
C ALA A 207 7.49 16.79 -14.50
N ASP A 208 8.14 17.09 -15.63
CA ASP A 208 7.46 17.41 -16.89
C ASP A 208 6.60 16.23 -17.38
N ASP A 209 7.14 15.01 -17.36
CA ASP A 209 6.42 13.81 -17.75
C ASP A 209 5.25 13.52 -16.80
N VAL A 210 5.44 13.75 -15.49
CA VAL A 210 4.37 13.60 -14.47
C VAL A 210 3.26 14.62 -14.73
N ILE A 211 3.58 15.88 -15.04
CA ILE A 211 2.60 16.91 -15.42
C ILE A 211 1.85 16.50 -16.67
N ALA A 212 2.54 16.04 -17.70
CA ALA A 212 1.92 15.60 -18.96
C ALA A 212 0.93 14.45 -18.74
N SER A 213 1.23 13.55 -17.79
CA SER A 213 0.36 12.43 -17.42
C SER A 213 -0.83 12.81 -16.52
N SER A 214 -0.88 14.04 -16.02
CA SER A 214 -1.90 14.46 -15.06
C SER A 214 -3.32 14.26 -15.59
N ARG A 215 -4.23 13.86 -14.69
CA ARG A 215 -5.65 13.69 -14.99
C ARG A 215 -6.34 15.01 -15.31
N CYS A 216 -5.91 16.09 -14.66
CA CYS A 216 -6.48 17.42 -14.80
C CYS A 216 -5.39 18.44 -15.14
N GLU A 217 -5.81 19.64 -15.51
CA GLU A 217 -4.90 20.71 -15.84
C GLU A 217 -4.01 21.10 -14.65
N VAL A 218 -2.71 21.22 -14.91
CA VAL A 218 -1.72 21.71 -13.93
C VAL A 218 -1.26 23.11 -14.38
N PHE A 219 -1.35 24.07 -13.46
CA PHE A 219 -0.88 25.45 -13.63
C PHE A 219 0.34 25.68 -12.74
N GLU A 220 1.48 25.96 -13.34
CA GLU A 220 2.69 26.43 -12.64
C GLU A 220 2.70 27.95 -12.56
N GLY A 221 3.11 28.50 -11.41
CA GLY A 221 3.21 29.93 -11.16
C GLY A 221 2.17 30.49 -10.20
N SER A 222 1.54 29.60 -9.39
CA SER A 222 0.68 30.05 -8.29
C SER A 222 1.44 30.92 -7.28
N THR A 223 0.79 31.97 -6.78
CA THR A 223 1.31 32.81 -5.68
C THR A 223 0.73 32.45 -4.32
N ASP A 224 -0.27 31.59 -4.31
CA ASP A 224 -1.07 31.22 -3.13
C ASP A 224 -0.67 29.85 -2.54
N GLY A 225 0.47 29.30 -2.97
CA GLY A 225 0.93 27.96 -2.63
C GLY A 225 0.48 26.90 -3.62
N ALA A 226 0.70 25.62 -3.29
CA ALA A 226 0.21 24.50 -4.05
C ALA A 226 -1.19 24.11 -3.55
N TYR A 227 -2.13 23.82 -4.45
CA TYR A 227 -3.46 23.34 -4.11
C TYR A 227 -4.16 22.69 -5.29
N TYR A 228 -4.99 21.68 -5.00
CA TYR A 228 -5.98 21.15 -5.93
C TYR A 228 -7.34 21.81 -5.69
N ASN A 229 -7.89 22.39 -6.74
CA ASN A 229 -9.24 22.99 -6.71
C ASN A 229 -10.27 22.00 -7.23
N PHE A 230 -11.00 21.34 -6.33
CA PHE A 230 -11.99 20.32 -6.68
C PHE A 230 -13.25 20.89 -7.38
N VAL A 231 -13.50 22.21 -7.31
CA VAL A 231 -14.63 22.86 -8.01
C VAL A 231 -14.32 23.03 -9.49
N ASN A 232 -13.10 23.44 -9.81
CA ASN A 232 -12.64 23.67 -11.18
C ASN A 232 -11.87 22.50 -11.77
N ASP A 233 -11.59 21.48 -10.96
CA ASP A 233 -10.81 20.31 -11.32
C ASP A 233 -9.42 20.68 -11.90
N LYS A 234 -8.68 21.50 -11.15
CA LYS A 234 -7.37 22.02 -11.52
C LYS A 234 -6.38 21.96 -10.36
N ILE A 235 -5.13 21.65 -10.71
CA ILE A 235 -3.98 21.76 -9.81
C ILE A 235 -3.28 23.09 -10.08
N SER A 236 -2.91 23.82 -9.02
CA SER A 236 -2.08 25.01 -9.09
C SER A 236 -0.88 24.82 -8.17
N VAL A 237 0.33 25.03 -8.69
CA VAL A 237 1.57 24.93 -7.93
C VAL A 237 2.42 26.19 -8.17
N PRO A 238 3.23 26.62 -7.20
CA PRO A 238 4.22 27.69 -7.42
C PRO A 238 5.19 27.32 -8.55
N SER A 239 5.88 28.31 -9.12
CA SER A 239 6.93 28.04 -10.10
C SER A 239 8.06 27.24 -9.46
N ARG A 240 8.78 26.45 -10.26
CA ARG A 240 9.87 25.56 -9.77
C ARG A 240 10.96 26.32 -9.05
N GLU A 241 11.24 27.57 -9.48
CA GLU A 241 12.24 28.43 -8.87
C GLU A 241 11.89 28.87 -7.44
N ALA A 242 10.63 28.70 -7.02
CA ALA A 242 10.22 28.96 -5.65
C ALA A 242 10.63 27.81 -4.70
N PHE A 243 10.91 26.63 -5.23
CA PHE A 243 11.29 25.46 -4.44
C PHE A 243 12.81 25.32 -4.30
N ASN A 244 13.26 24.68 -3.22
CA ASN A 244 14.68 24.41 -2.97
C ASN A 244 15.27 23.36 -3.92
N SER A 245 14.44 22.48 -4.50
CA SER A 245 14.82 21.44 -5.45
C SER A 245 13.64 21.01 -6.31
N ASN A 246 13.92 20.38 -7.46
CA ASN A 246 12.87 19.74 -8.27
C ASN A 246 12.24 18.55 -7.54
N SER A 247 12.92 17.91 -6.60
CA SER A 247 12.34 16.86 -5.75
C SER A 247 11.25 17.41 -4.84
N SER A 248 11.45 18.61 -4.24
CA SER A 248 10.41 19.25 -3.42
C SER A 248 9.24 19.75 -4.27
N PHE A 249 9.50 20.29 -5.47
CA PHE A 249 8.45 20.64 -6.42
C PHE A 249 7.62 19.40 -6.80
N LEU A 250 8.29 18.31 -7.18
CA LEU A 250 7.63 17.07 -7.57
C LEU A 250 6.81 16.46 -6.42
N ALA A 251 7.32 16.48 -5.19
CA ALA A 251 6.59 15.98 -4.03
C ALA A 251 5.30 16.79 -3.78
N SER A 252 5.34 18.12 -3.87
CA SER A 252 4.15 18.96 -3.77
C SER A 252 3.17 18.73 -4.92
N LEU A 253 3.67 18.59 -6.15
CA LEU A 253 2.84 18.25 -7.30
C LEU A 253 2.13 16.90 -7.11
N LEU A 254 2.85 15.87 -6.66
CA LEU A 254 2.29 14.53 -6.41
C LEU A 254 1.26 14.54 -5.28
N HIS A 255 1.42 15.40 -4.28
CA HIS A 255 0.42 15.61 -3.23
C HIS A 255 -0.89 16.13 -3.83
N GLU A 256 -0.83 17.21 -4.62
CA GLU A 256 -2.02 17.78 -5.27
C GLU A 256 -2.64 16.81 -6.30
N MET A 257 -1.80 16.02 -6.99
CA MET A 257 -2.29 14.94 -7.83
C MET A 257 -3.01 13.87 -7.01
N GLY A 258 -2.53 13.56 -5.81
CA GLY A 258 -3.19 12.68 -4.85
C GLY A 258 -4.63 13.12 -4.58
N HIS A 259 -4.84 14.41 -4.23
CA HIS A 259 -6.17 15.00 -4.09
C HIS A 259 -7.00 14.89 -5.37
N SER A 260 -6.40 15.18 -6.52
CA SER A 260 -7.11 15.15 -7.79
C SER A 260 -7.71 13.77 -8.10
N THR A 261 -7.11 12.69 -7.62
CA THR A 261 -7.64 11.32 -7.81
C THR A 261 -8.95 11.08 -7.06
N ALA A 262 -9.31 11.93 -6.09
CA ALA A 262 -10.53 11.76 -5.30
C ALA A 262 -11.78 11.68 -6.18
N LEU A 263 -11.85 12.52 -7.21
CA LEU A 263 -12.97 12.51 -8.15
C LEU A 263 -13.07 11.19 -8.95
N ALA A 264 -11.93 10.64 -9.37
CA ALA A 264 -11.88 9.40 -10.15
C ALA A 264 -12.08 8.14 -9.29
N LEU A 265 -11.74 8.22 -8.00
CA LEU A 265 -11.78 7.10 -7.05
C LEU A 265 -12.96 7.21 -6.05
N ASP A 266 -13.93 8.10 -6.32
CA ASP A 266 -15.14 8.31 -5.51
C ASP A 266 -14.83 8.57 -4.02
N ARG A 267 -13.78 9.37 -3.74
CA ARG A 267 -13.48 9.86 -2.40
C ARG A 267 -14.19 11.19 -2.17
N GLN A 268 -14.63 11.42 -0.92
CA GLN A 268 -15.33 12.65 -0.56
C GLN A 268 -14.31 13.77 -0.30
N MET A 269 -14.50 14.89 -0.99
CA MET A 269 -13.77 16.13 -0.75
C MET A 269 -14.63 17.11 0.05
N THR A 270 -14.04 17.80 0.99
CA THR A 270 -14.70 18.83 1.79
C THR A 270 -13.83 20.07 1.91
N GLY A 271 -14.47 21.25 1.98
CA GLY A 271 -13.79 22.51 2.29
C GLY A 271 -13.73 22.82 3.79
N ASP A 272 -14.28 21.96 4.65
CA ASP A 272 -14.20 22.14 6.10
C ASP A 272 -12.90 21.60 6.65
N MET A 273 -11.89 22.46 6.75
CA MET A 273 -10.54 22.13 7.21
C MET A 273 -10.46 21.57 8.64
N ARG A 274 -11.55 21.60 9.41
CA ARG A 274 -11.62 21.06 10.77
C ARG A 274 -12.32 19.71 10.84
N SER A 275 -12.83 19.23 9.72
CA SER A 275 -13.52 17.94 9.67
C SER A 275 -12.56 16.77 9.69
N LYS A 276 -13.05 15.60 10.14
CA LYS A 276 -12.33 14.33 10.04
C LYS A 276 -12.06 13.97 8.58
N GLU A 277 -13.03 14.24 7.71
CA GLU A 277 -12.96 13.94 6.27
C GLU A 277 -11.83 14.73 5.61
N TYR A 278 -11.64 16.00 5.98
CA TYR A 278 -10.53 16.81 5.49
C TYR A 278 -9.20 16.25 5.99
N ALA A 279 -9.07 16.02 7.30
CA ALA A 279 -7.86 15.45 7.90
C ALA A 279 -7.50 14.10 7.27
N HIS A 280 -8.49 13.24 7.03
CA HIS A 280 -8.29 11.96 6.36
C HIS A 280 -7.76 12.12 4.93
N GLU A 281 -8.34 13.03 4.13
CA GLU A 281 -7.93 13.26 2.74
C GLU A 281 -6.51 13.83 2.65
N GLU A 282 -6.10 14.69 3.59
CA GLU A 282 -4.73 15.20 3.67
C GLU A 282 -3.71 14.07 3.86
N ILE A 283 -4.00 13.11 4.75
CA ILE A 283 -3.13 11.94 4.92
C ILE A 283 -3.15 11.01 3.69
N VAL A 284 -4.27 10.90 3.00
CA VAL A 284 -4.32 10.14 1.73
C VAL A 284 -3.40 10.79 0.69
N ALA A 285 -3.48 12.10 0.50
CA ALA A 285 -2.65 12.84 -0.46
C ALA A 285 -1.16 12.75 -0.09
N GLU A 286 -0.85 12.96 1.19
CA GLU A 286 0.52 12.86 1.71
C GLU A 286 1.14 11.48 1.46
N LEU A 287 0.44 10.41 1.85
CA LEU A 287 0.92 9.06 1.65
C LEU A 287 1.01 8.70 0.16
N SER A 288 0.11 9.20 -0.67
CA SER A 288 0.17 8.96 -2.12
C SER A 288 1.37 9.66 -2.76
N SER A 289 1.72 10.85 -2.31
CA SER A 289 2.94 11.56 -2.73
C SER A 289 4.19 10.74 -2.42
N ILE A 290 4.28 10.19 -1.20
CA ILE A 290 5.40 9.34 -0.77
C ILE A 290 5.48 8.07 -1.61
N PHE A 291 4.37 7.36 -1.76
CA PHE A 291 4.33 6.09 -2.50
C PHE A 291 4.68 6.31 -3.98
N SER A 292 4.16 7.38 -4.58
CA SER A 292 4.46 7.75 -5.97
C SER A 292 5.93 8.15 -6.15
N SER A 293 6.50 8.94 -5.22
CA SER A 293 7.91 9.30 -5.24
C SER A 293 8.81 8.07 -5.21
N VAL A 294 8.49 7.10 -4.36
CA VAL A 294 9.23 5.84 -4.24
C VAL A 294 9.08 4.99 -5.53
N ASP A 295 7.89 4.92 -6.12
CA ASP A 295 7.69 4.22 -7.40
C ASP A 295 8.44 4.88 -8.55
N LEU A 296 8.64 6.20 -8.50
CA LEU A 296 9.46 6.98 -9.44
C LEU A 296 10.97 6.94 -9.10
N ALA A 297 11.38 6.27 -8.02
CA ALA A 297 12.76 6.23 -7.50
C ALA A 297 13.32 7.60 -7.09
N VAL A 298 12.48 8.54 -6.68
CA VAL A 298 12.84 9.87 -6.22
C VAL A 298 12.67 9.95 -4.70
N LYS A 299 13.55 10.70 -4.04
CA LYS A 299 13.36 11.02 -2.62
C LYS A 299 12.19 12.00 -2.47
N ALA A 300 11.26 11.66 -1.59
CA ALA A 300 10.18 12.58 -1.22
C ALA A 300 10.73 13.69 -0.32
N GLU A 301 11.12 14.79 -0.92
CA GLU A 301 11.52 16.01 -0.21
C GLU A 301 10.31 16.93 -0.02
N THR A 302 10.37 17.83 0.97
CA THR A 302 9.32 18.83 1.21
C THR A 302 9.90 20.21 1.36
N ASP A 303 9.18 21.18 0.82
CA ASP A 303 9.46 22.61 0.98
C ASP A 303 8.18 23.32 1.42
N PRO A 304 7.88 23.33 2.73
CA PRO A 304 6.64 23.93 3.24
C PRO A 304 6.55 25.43 2.97
N GLU A 305 7.69 26.14 2.84
CA GLU A 305 7.69 27.57 2.56
C GLU A 305 7.23 27.85 1.12
N ALA A 306 7.71 27.06 0.16
CA ALA A 306 7.30 27.19 -1.24
C ALA A 306 5.89 26.65 -1.50
N ALA A 307 5.55 25.50 -0.93
CA ALA A 307 4.21 24.93 -1.03
C ALA A 307 3.15 25.78 -0.35
N GLY A 308 3.56 26.62 0.63
CA GLY A 308 2.64 27.49 1.38
C GLY A 308 1.78 26.76 2.40
N TYR A 309 2.08 25.50 2.69
CA TYR A 309 1.23 24.63 3.48
C TYR A 309 2.00 23.49 4.17
N CYS A 310 1.59 23.17 5.41
CA CYS A 310 2.07 22.00 6.15
C CYS A 310 0.99 20.92 6.14
N GLU A 311 1.06 20.04 5.19
CA GLU A 311 0.03 19.07 4.79
C GLU A 311 -0.39 18.13 5.93
N HIS A 312 0.54 17.74 6.80
CA HIS A 312 0.26 16.85 7.93
C HIS A 312 -0.37 17.54 9.16
N VAL A 313 -0.37 18.89 9.20
CA VAL A 313 -0.82 19.64 10.39
C VAL A 313 -2.31 19.44 10.65
N ALA A 314 -3.13 19.45 9.61
CA ALA A 314 -4.56 19.23 9.75
C ALA A 314 -4.90 17.85 10.37
N TYR A 315 -4.19 16.81 9.93
CA TYR A 315 -4.35 15.47 10.49
C TYR A 315 -3.91 15.39 11.96
N LEU A 316 -2.75 15.97 12.25
CA LEU A 316 -2.21 16.02 13.60
C LEU A 316 -3.12 16.80 14.54
N GLU A 317 -3.56 18.00 14.16
CA GLU A 317 -4.45 18.85 14.98
C GLU A 317 -5.78 18.18 15.27
N PHE A 318 -6.40 17.55 14.26
CA PHE A 318 -7.65 16.86 14.42
C PHE A 318 -7.53 15.71 15.44
N TRP A 319 -6.59 14.78 15.19
CA TRP A 319 -6.50 13.58 16.02
C TRP A 319 -5.90 13.83 17.40
N LYS A 320 -4.91 14.72 17.50
CA LYS A 320 -4.37 15.13 18.80
C LYS A 320 -5.41 15.83 19.64
N GLY A 321 -6.11 16.80 19.08
CA GLY A 321 -7.20 17.49 19.79
C GLY A 321 -8.27 16.52 20.30
N ARG A 322 -8.58 15.49 19.52
CA ARG A 322 -9.54 14.46 19.91
C ARG A 322 -9.00 13.55 21.02
N LEU A 323 -7.75 13.07 20.92
CA LEU A 323 -7.10 12.26 21.96
C LEU A 323 -6.95 13.03 23.27
N ASP A 324 -6.54 14.29 23.21
CA ASP A 324 -6.38 15.16 24.39
C ASP A 324 -7.74 15.40 25.07
N SER A 325 -8.84 15.53 24.31
CA SER A 325 -10.18 15.73 24.85
C SER A 325 -10.70 14.54 25.64
N VAL A 326 -10.23 13.33 25.38
CA VAL A 326 -10.64 12.09 26.05
C VAL A 326 -9.53 11.50 26.95
N ALA A 327 -8.42 12.22 27.12
CA ALA A 327 -7.29 11.76 27.93
C ALA A 327 -7.71 11.41 29.37
N GLY A 328 -7.36 10.22 29.83
CA GLY A 328 -7.70 9.75 31.16
C GLY A 328 -9.16 9.28 31.34
N THR A 329 -9.93 9.17 30.27
CA THR A 329 -11.28 8.58 30.26
C THR A 329 -11.28 7.17 29.68
N ASP A 330 -12.38 6.44 29.84
CA ASP A 330 -12.57 5.11 29.23
C ASP A 330 -12.67 5.17 27.68
N GLU A 331 -12.87 6.36 27.10
CA GLU A 331 -12.99 6.57 25.66
C GLU A 331 -11.62 6.66 24.95
N TYR A 332 -10.53 6.85 25.71
CA TYR A 332 -9.19 7.06 25.13
C TYR A 332 -8.74 5.90 24.24
N GLU A 333 -8.88 4.67 24.71
CA GLU A 333 -8.47 3.49 23.94
C GLU A 333 -9.34 3.29 22.68
N ALA A 334 -10.63 3.57 22.76
CA ALA A 334 -11.53 3.50 21.59
C ALA A 334 -11.19 4.59 20.55
N THR A 335 -10.85 5.80 20.98
CA THR A 335 -10.41 6.89 20.11
C THR A 335 -9.08 6.58 19.44
N LYS A 336 -8.15 5.96 20.16
CA LYS A 336 -6.87 5.49 19.61
C LYS A 336 -7.06 4.38 18.56
N GLU A 337 -7.99 3.44 18.81
CA GLU A 337 -8.34 2.41 17.83
C GLU A 337 -8.95 3.06 16.57
N GLU A 338 -9.85 4.03 16.72
CA GLU A 338 -10.43 4.78 15.59
C GLU A 338 -9.36 5.52 14.78
N LEU A 339 -8.39 6.18 15.43
CA LEU A 339 -7.24 6.79 14.76
C LEU A 339 -6.43 5.77 13.96
N CYS A 340 -6.12 4.62 14.56
CA CYS A 340 -5.37 3.57 13.87
C CYS A 340 -6.11 3.04 12.63
N ASP A 341 -7.41 2.81 12.76
CA ASP A 341 -8.23 2.34 11.63
C ASP A 341 -8.32 3.39 10.53
N ASP A 342 -8.45 4.67 10.87
CA ASP A 342 -8.46 5.78 9.93
C ASP A 342 -7.13 5.90 9.18
N PHE A 343 -5.99 5.88 9.88
CA PHE A 343 -4.66 5.97 9.29
C PHE A 343 -4.38 4.81 8.31
N PHE A 344 -4.75 3.58 8.66
CA PHE A 344 -4.58 2.43 7.78
C PHE A 344 -5.64 2.33 6.67
N ALA A 345 -6.80 2.97 6.82
CA ALA A 345 -7.75 3.17 5.73
C ALA A 345 -7.18 4.19 4.71
N ALA A 346 -6.66 5.31 5.21
CA ALA A 346 -6.00 6.31 4.38
C ALA A 346 -4.84 5.73 3.57
N ALA A 347 -3.98 4.89 4.18
CA ALA A 347 -2.91 4.20 3.47
C ALA A 347 -3.39 3.29 2.33
N SER A 348 -4.54 2.65 2.50
CA SER A 348 -5.13 1.83 1.44
C SER A 348 -5.66 2.69 0.29
N GLN A 349 -6.24 3.85 0.59
CA GLN A 349 -6.71 4.81 -0.40
C GLN A 349 -5.54 5.52 -1.10
N ALA A 350 -4.47 5.85 -0.37
CA ALA A 350 -3.24 6.39 -0.91
C ALA A 350 -2.60 5.44 -1.94
N SER A 351 -2.59 4.13 -1.65
CA SER A 351 -2.11 3.15 -2.63
C SER A 351 -2.94 3.15 -3.91
N GLN A 352 -4.27 3.32 -3.82
CA GLN A 352 -5.13 3.41 -4.99
C GLN A 352 -4.88 4.71 -5.77
N ALA A 353 -4.64 5.82 -5.08
CA ALA A 353 -4.27 7.08 -5.70
C ALA A 353 -2.91 6.96 -6.41
N THR A 354 -1.93 6.33 -5.77
CA THR A 354 -0.61 6.05 -6.37
C THR A 354 -0.74 5.17 -7.61
N ASP A 355 -1.45 4.05 -7.51
CA ASP A 355 -1.69 3.15 -8.66
C ASP A 355 -2.28 3.97 -9.83
N PHE A 356 -3.27 4.84 -9.56
CA PHE A 356 -3.90 5.67 -10.58
C PHE A 356 -2.94 6.69 -11.21
N ILE A 357 -2.10 7.36 -10.41
CA ILE A 357 -1.11 8.35 -10.89
C ILE A 357 -0.04 7.65 -11.72
N ILE A 358 0.54 6.57 -11.20
CA ILE A 358 1.65 5.88 -11.83
C ILE A 358 1.23 5.12 -13.09
N ASP A 359 0.03 4.51 -13.11
CA ASP A 359 -0.48 3.88 -14.33
C ASP A 359 -0.65 4.89 -15.47
N ARG A 360 -1.08 6.13 -15.18
CA ARG A 360 -1.16 7.21 -16.17
C ARG A 360 0.21 7.68 -16.63
N TYR A 361 1.15 7.83 -15.70
CA TYR A 361 2.53 8.16 -16.00
C TYR A 361 3.16 7.10 -16.92
N GLU A 362 3.05 5.81 -16.58
CA GLU A 362 3.57 4.70 -17.37
C GLU A 362 2.94 4.64 -18.79
N GLN A 363 1.65 4.99 -18.91
CA GLN A 363 0.98 5.10 -20.21
C GLN A 363 1.51 6.26 -21.05
N GLU A 364 1.80 7.42 -20.44
CA GLU A 364 2.31 8.61 -21.12
C GLU A 364 3.74 8.37 -21.63
N VAL A 365 4.64 7.86 -20.76
CA VAL A 365 6.05 7.66 -21.11
C VAL A 365 6.32 6.35 -21.88
N GLY A 366 5.41 5.39 -21.83
CA GLY A 366 5.52 4.10 -22.52
C GLY A 366 6.45 3.07 -21.88
N HIS A 367 6.86 3.27 -20.64
CA HIS A 367 7.69 2.33 -19.87
C HIS A 367 7.32 2.35 -18.36
N PRO A 368 7.68 1.31 -17.61
CA PRO A 368 7.44 1.29 -16.15
C PRO A 368 8.15 2.44 -15.43
N ALA A 369 7.57 2.88 -14.31
CA ALA A 369 8.22 3.82 -13.40
C ALA A 369 9.55 3.25 -12.88
N ALA A 370 10.56 4.10 -12.72
CA ALA A 370 11.93 3.69 -12.45
C ALA A 370 12.07 2.79 -11.22
N GLY A 371 11.39 3.11 -10.11
CA GLY A 371 11.42 2.31 -8.88
C GLY A 371 10.80 0.91 -9.09
N LYS A 372 9.71 0.81 -9.84
CA LYS A 372 9.11 -0.49 -10.20
C LYS A 372 10.03 -1.30 -11.11
N GLU A 373 10.64 -0.67 -12.11
CA GLU A 373 11.56 -1.32 -13.05
C GLU A 373 12.81 -1.84 -12.33
N ILE A 374 13.38 -1.03 -11.41
CA ILE A 374 14.51 -1.42 -10.58
C ILE A 374 14.17 -2.67 -9.77
N VAL A 375 13.04 -2.68 -9.07
CA VAL A 375 12.61 -3.83 -8.27
C VAL A 375 12.45 -5.08 -9.15
N GLN A 376 11.87 -4.94 -10.36
CA GLN A 376 11.74 -6.07 -11.30
C GLN A 376 13.09 -6.62 -11.75
N LYS A 377 14.09 -5.75 -11.97
CA LYS A 377 15.46 -6.15 -12.36
C LYS A 377 16.27 -6.73 -11.20
N LEU A 378 15.95 -6.35 -9.96
CA LEU A 378 16.55 -6.90 -8.74
C LEU A 378 16.03 -8.30 -8.41
N ASP A 379 14.94 -8.72 -9.04
CA ASP A 379 14.35 -10.03 -8.86
C ASP A 379 15.18 -11.11 -9.54
N MET A 380 15.72 -11.97 -8.70
CA MET A 380 16.27 -13.31 -8.97
C MET A 380 17.77 -13.42 -9.29
N PRO A 381 18.52 -14.15 -8.47
CA PRO A 381 19.70 -14.86 -8.97
C PRO A 381 19.23 -15.90 -10.01
N GLU A 382 19.95 -16.01 -11.13
CA GLU A 382 19.73 -17.05 -12.13
C GLU A 382 19.65 -18.43 -11.45
N LYS A 383 18.53 -19.12 -11.62
CA LYS A 383 18.35 -20.47 -11.10
C LYS A 383 19.33 -21.40 -11.79
N THR A 384 20.16 -22.06 -11.02
CA THR A 384 20.90 -23.19 -11.52
C THR A 384 19.94 -24.33 -11.92
N GLU A 385 20.22 -25.04 -12.99
CA GLU A 385 19.36 -26.11 -13.59
C GLU A 385 18.85 -27.18 -12.60
N GLN A 386 19.41 -27.25 -11.39
CA GLN A 386 19.04 -28.20 -10.36
C GLN A 386 17.76 -27.80 -9.59
N GLU A 387 17.35 -26.54 -9.65
CA GLU A 387 16.16 -26.00 -8.95
C GLU A 387 14.86 -26.09 -9.77
N ASP A 388 14.95 -26.36 -11.07
CA ASP A 388 13.80 -26.46 -11.97
C ASP A 388 12.82 -27.61 -11.60
N ARG A 389 13.26 -28.61 -10.85
CA ARG A 389 12.38 -29.71 -10.40
C ARG A 389 11.52 -29.32 -9.19
N VAL A 390 11.99 -28.42 -8.33
CA VAL A 390 11.24 -27.88 -7.20
C VAL A 390 10.39 -26.67 -7.65
N GLY A 391 10.89 -25.92 -8.64
CA GLY A 391 10.26 -24.73 -9.20
C GLY A 391 8.92 -24.98 -9.92
N ARG A 392 8.73 -26.15 -10.55
CA ARG A 392 7.47 -26.48 -11.24
C ARG A 392 6.27 -26.63 -10.30
N SER A 393 6.48 -27.00 -9.04
CA SER A 393 5.40 -27.00 -8.03
C SER A 393 5.11 -25.61 -7.47
N LEU A 394 6.08 -24.69 -7.53
CA LEU A 394 5.96 -23.31 -7.07
C LEU A 394 5.54 -22.36 -8.20
N SER A 395 5.90 -22.63 -9.47
CA SER A 395 5.49 -21.82 -10.62
C SER A 395 4.00 -21.91 -10.88
N HIS A 396 3.37 -23.07 -10.68
CA HIS A 396 1.90 -23.17 -10.71
C HIS A 396 1.22 -22.38 -9.60
N LYS A 397 1.94 -22.13 -8.46
CA LYS A 397 1.49 -21.22 -7.40
C LYS A 397 1.83 -19.75 -7.69
N LYS A 398 2.86 -19.48 -8.50
CA LYS A 398 3.29 -18.12 -8.89
C LYS A 398 2.44 -17.54 -10.02
N GLU A 399 2.08 -18.34 -11.01
CA GLU A 399 1.12 -17.95 -12.05
C GLU A 399 -0.21 -17.52 -11.44
N THR A 400 -0.73 -18.31 -10.49
CA THR A 400 -1.96 -17.97 -9.76
C THR A 400 -1.80 -16.75 -8.83
N ALA A 401 -0.59 -16.39 -8.39
CA ALA A 401 -0.36 -15.22 -7.53
C ALA A 401 -0.06 -13.95 -8.35
N ARG A 402 0.66 -14.06 -9.48
CA ARG A 402 0.83 -12.96 -10.45
C ARG A 402 -0.48 -12.59 -11.12
N ASP A 403 -1.27 -13.58 -11.55
CA ASP A 403 -2.61 -13.36 -12.06
C ASP A 403 -3.52 -12.74 -11.00
N ALA A 404 -3.40 -13.11 -9.72
CA ALA A 404 -4.17 -12.49 -8.64
C ALA A 404 -3.75 -11.04 -8.39
N SER A 405 -2.47 -10.67 -8.58
CA SER A 405 -1.97 -9.30 -8.42
C SER A 405 -2.31 -8.42 -9.63
N ALA A 406 -2.13 -8.95 -10.85
CA ALA A 406 -2.52 -8.28 -12.08
C ALA A 406 -4.05 -8.13 -12.20
N HIS A 407 -4.81 -9.14 -11.73
CA HIS A 407 -6.26 -9.07 -11.65
C HIS A 407 -6.77 -8.12 -10.55
N MET A 408 -6.02 -7.89 -9.46
CA MET A 408 -6.39 -6.87 -8.49
C MET A 408 -6.33 -5.44 -9.07
N GLN A 409 -5.51 -5.19 -10.08
CA GLN A 409 -5.47 -3.91 -10.80
C GLN A 409 -6.65 -3.77 -11.78
N GLY A 410 -6.98 -4.81 -12.55
CA GLY A 410 -8.14 -4.81 -13.46
C GLY A 410 -9.50 -4.76 -12.75
N ASP A 411 -9.63 -5.45 -11.63
CA ASP A 411 -10.89 -5.58 -10.89
C ASP A 411 -11.29 -4.33 -10.11
N ARG A 412 -10.34 -3.40 -9.85
CA ARG A 412 -10.63 -2.13 -9.19
C ARG A 412 -11.38 -1.16 -10.12
N ALA A 413 -11.07 -1.16 -11.40
CA ALA A 413 -11.79 -0.37 -12.40
C ALA A 413 -13.25 -0.83 -12.59
N ASP A 414 -13.50 -2.14 -12.47
CA ASP A 414 -14.84 -2.71 -12.64
C ASP A 414 -15.75 -2.51 -11.42
N LEU A 415 -15.19 -2.36 -10.20
CA LEU A 415 -15.99 -2.03 -8.99
C LEU A 415 -16.55 -0.60 -9.04
N VAL A 416 -15.89 0.31 -9.74
CA VAL A 416 -16.39 1.68 -9.99
C VAL A 416 -17.57 1.64 -10.97
N ASN A 417 -17.49 0.83 -12.03
CA ASN A 417 -18.55 0.73 -13.04
C ASN A 417 -19.82 -0.01 -12.55
N MET A 418 -19.71 -0.92 -11.56
CA MET A 418 -20.87 -1.63 -11.02
C MET A 418 -21.74 -0.81 -10.05
N ARG A 419 -21.24 0.32 -9.53
CA ARG A 419 -22.05 1.22 -8.69
C ARG A 419 -23.01 2.06 -9.51
N ASP A 420 -22.65 2.43 -10.74
CA ASP A 420 -23.49 3.28 -11.60
C ASP A 420 -24.73 2.56 -12.13
N GLU A 421 -24.72 1.22 -12.25
CA GLU A 421 -25.88 0.48 -12.73
C GLU A 421 -26.99 0.27 -11.66
N ASN A 422 -26.65 0.36 -10.37
CA ASN A 422 -27.62 0.20 -9.28
C ASN A 422 -28.26 1.52 -8.78
N ALA A 423 -27.79 2.68 -9.26
CA ALA A 423 -28.33 3.98 -8.87
C ALA A 423 -29.50 4.48 -9.75
N ILE A 424 -29.89 3.74 -10.79
CA ILE A 424 -30.97 4.13 -11.75
C ILE A 424 -32.27 3.33 -11.52
N GLY A 425 -32.37 2.54 -10.45
CA GLY A 425 -33.51 1.66 -10.22
C GLY A 425 -34.12 1.70 -8.81
N ALA A 426 -34.30 2.91 -8.23
CA ALA A 426 -35.17 3.08 -7.04
C ALA A 426 -35.78 4.49 -7.02
#